data_5a1b767fc7835d5d5d683ec27fda06cd
#
_entry.id   5a1b767fc7835d5d5d683ec27fda06cd
#
_cell.length_a   1.000
_cell.length_b   1.000
_cell.length_c   1.000
_cell.angle_alpha   90.00
_cell.angle_beta   90.00
_cell.angle_gamma   90.00
#
_symmetry.space_group_name_H-M   'P 1'
#
loop_
_entity.id
_entity.type
_entity.pdbx_description
1 polymer ?
#
loop_
_entity_poly.entity_id
_entity_poly.type
_entity_poly.pdbx_seq_one_letter_code
_entity_poly.pdbx_strand_id
1 'polypeptide(L)'
;MKKNKILLIAAVACTSMFSSCSDLLDLYPEDSLSDPKFWTSVQDLELYANGFYGILPGAQGPGADDESDCYVNEKPKTWIFHLETLPTSGGGWGNGDWGNIRSCNYFMARYKQVKGDESQINRSVAVVRFFRAWEYVYKVKRFGDVPWYETELQMDSEELYKGRDSRKVVFTHILEDLDFAIEHLPKPNETKTGNMHKYASLAFKS
;
A
#
# COMPACT_ATOMS: atom_id res chain seq x y z
N MET A 1 43.37 -49.70 -26.76
CA MET A 1 43.60 -48.64 -25.80
C MET A 1 43.22 -47.21 -26.31
N LYS A 2 43.43 -46.83 -27.55
CA LYS A 2 43.06 -45.47 -28.06
C LYS A 2 41.56 -45.24 -28.14
N LYS A 3 40.72 -46.20 -28.54
CA LYS A 3 39.23 -46.03 -28.61
C LYS A 3 38.55 -45.78 -27.27
N ASN A 4 39.02 -46.42 -26.18
CA ASN A 4 38.45 -46.20 -24.86
C ASN A 4 38.77 -44.84 -24.27
N LYS A 5 39.93 -44.24 -24.61
CA LYS A 5 40.29 -42.87 -24.22
C LYS A 5 39.42 -41.80 -24.93
N ILE A 6 39.10 -42.03 -26.17
CA ILE A 6 38.22 -41.13 -26.96
C ILE A 6 36.79 -41.16 -26.41
N LEU A 7 36.29 -42.35 -26.03
CA LEU A 7 34.97 -42.49 -25.42
C LEU A 7 34.88 -41.82 -24.03
N LEU A 8 35.95 -41.87 -23.24
CA LEU A 8 36.01 -41.24 -21.94
C LEU A 8 36.04 -39.69 -22.04
N ILE A 9 36.77 -39.16 -23.05
CA ILE A 9 36.82 -37.70 -23.31
C ILE A 9 35.46 -37.19 -23.85
N ALA A 10 34.79 -37.95 -24.68
CA ALA A 10 33.45 -37.64 -25.14
C ALA A 10 32.41 -37.65 -24.03
N ALA A 11 32.49 -38.60 -23.09
CA ALA A 11 31.58 -38.66 -21.92
C ALA A 11 31.81 -37.49 -20.96
N VAL A 12 33.04 -37.06 -20.73
CA VAL A 12 33.35 -35.89 -19.87
C VAL A 12 32.92 -34.58 -20.53
N ALA A 13 33.04 -34.47 -21.85
CA ALA A 13 32.56 -33.29 -22.62
C ALA A 13 31.03 -33.16 -22.63
N CYS A 14 30.29 -34.27 -22.62
CA CYS A 14 28.83 -34.25 -22.53
C CYS A 14 28.33 -33.86 -21.14
N THR A 15 29.01 -34.19 -20.05
CA THR A 15 28.61 -33.84 -18.68
C THR A 15 28.84 -32.37 -18.37
N SER A 16 29.73 -31.67 -19.05
CA SER A 16 29.95 -30.23 -18.85
C SER A 16 28.95 -29.33 -19.57
N MET A 17 28.07 -29.86 -20.44
CA MET A 17 27.03 -29.08 -21.11
C MET A 17 25.71 -28.95 -20.32
N PHE A 18 25.59 -29.60 -19.16
CA PHE A 18 24.39 -29.54 -18.31
C PHE A 18 24.47 -28.51 -17.17
N SER A 19 25.53 -27.71 -17.04
CA SER A 19 25.51 -26.53 -16.18
C SER A 19 24.80 -25.40 -16.89
N SER A 20 23.52 -25.57 -17.12
CA SER A 20 22.62 -24.48 -17.55
C SER A 20 22.54 -23.47 -16.43
N CYS A 21 23.02 -22.28 -16.65
CA CYS A 21 22.78 -21.16 -15.77
C CYS A 21 21.28 -20.90 -15.71
N SER A 22 20.62 -21.30 -14.61
CA SER A 22 19.21 -21.00 -14.34
C SER A 22 18.94 -19.50 -14.27
N ASP A 23 19.94 -18.71 -13.93
CA ASP A 23 19.85 -17.25 -13.82
C ASP A 23 19.58 -16.52 -15.15
N LEU A 24 19.79 -17.15 -16.30
CA LEU A 24 19.57 -16.50 -17.60
C LEU A 24 18.09 -16.55 -18.06
N LEU A 25 17.26 -17.37 -17.42
CA LEU A 25 15.85 -17.55 -17.74
C LEU A 25 14.92 -16.75 -16.83
N ASP A 26 15.40 -16.26 -15.71
CA ASP A 26 14.65 -15.39 -14.81
C ASP A 26 14.76 -13.93 -15.25
N LEU A 27 14.24 -13.64 -16.45
CA LEU A 27 14.05 -12.28 -16.93
C LEU A 27 12.85 -11.67 -16.23
N TYR A 28 13.10 -10.97 -15.14
CA TYR A 28 12.09 -10.09 -14.56
C TYR A 28 11.93 -8.86 -15.46
N PRO A 29 10.69 -8.42 -15.76
CA PRO A 29 10.47 -7.18 -16.50
C PRO A 29 11.17 -6.01 -15.79
N GLU A 30 12.02 -5.28 -16.49
CA GLU A 30 12.73 -4.12 -15.93
C GLU A 30 11.79 -2.97 -15.60
N ASP A 31 10.59 -2.96 -16.20
CA ASP A 31 9.56 -1.91 -16.06
C ASP A 31 8.59 -2.18 -14.92
N SER A 32 8.67 -3.32 -14.22
CA SER A 32 7.83 -3.65 -13.07
C SER A 32 8.67 -3.85 -11.82
N LEU A 33 8.16 -3.35 -10.69
CA LEU A 33 8.72 -3.61 -9.37
C LEU A 33 8.64 -5.11 -9.08
N SER A 34 9.67 -5.88 -9.50
CA SER A 34 9.73 -7.30 -9.18
C SER A 34 10.15 -7.47 -7.72
N ASP A 35 9.31 -8.14 -6.95
CA ASP A 35 9.47 -8.37 -5.51
C ASP A 35 10.89 -8.76 -5.06
N PRO A 36 11.60 -9.71 -5.72
CA PRO A 36 12.90 -10.15 -5.23
C PRO A 36 14.01 -9.10 -5.30
N LYS A 37 13.85 -8.08 -6.13
CA LYS A 37 14.90 -7.06 -6.35
C LYS A 37 14.59 -5.70 -5.71
N PHE A 38 13.35 -5.45 -5.33
CA PHE A 38 12.94 -4.13 -4.84
C PHE A 38 13.18 -3.94 -3.34
N TRP A 39 12.88 -4.95 -2.50
CA TRP A 39 12.91 -4.82 -1.03
C TRP A 39 14.30 -5.11 -0.47
N THR A 40 15.30 -4.31 -0.83
CA THR A 40 16.69 -4.56 -0.48
C THR A 40 17.29 -3.54 0.49
N SER A 41 16.78 -2.32 0.50
CA SER A 41 17.31 -1.21 1.28
C SER A 41 16.23 -0.38 1.96
N VAL A 42 16.63 0.42 2.96
CA VAL A 42 15.73 1.38 3.63
C VAL A 42 15.22 2.43 2.66
N GLN A 43 16.02 2.80 1.66
CA GLN A 43 15.64 3.74 0.62
C GLN A 43 14.49 3.22 -0.24
N ASP A 44 14.43 1.90 -0.47
CA ASP A 44 13.33 1.27 -1.21
C ASP A 44 12.03 1.35 -0.41
N LEU A 45 12.10 1.18 0.92
CA LEU A 45 10.95 1.38 1.80
C LEU A 45 10.45 2.83 1.76
N GLU A 46 11.38 3.80 1.82
CA GLU A 46 11.05 5.22 1.75
C GLU A 46 10.44 5.57 0.38
N LEU A 47 11.02 5.07 -0.70
CA LEU A 47 10.51 5.29 -2.06
C LEU A 47 9.09 4.77 -2.21
N TYR A 48 8.81 3.55 -1.76
CA TYR A 48 7.47 2.98 -1.80
C TYR A 48 6.47 3.76 -0.94
N ALA A 49 6.86 4.09 0.30
CA ALA A 49 6.03 4.87 1.22
C ALA A 49 5.70 6.27 0.65
N ASN A 50 6.63 6.89 -0.06
CA ASN A 50 6.42 8.18 -0.71
C ASN A 50 5.35 8.12 -1.82
N GLY A 51 5.12 6.98 -2.45
CA GLY A 51 4.04 6.78 -3.42
C GLY A 51 2.65 7.06 -2.85
N PHE A 52 2.44 6.88 -1.56
CA PHE A 52 1.14 7.10 -0.91
C PHE A 52 0.74 8.57 -0.78
N TYR A 53 1.68 9.51 -0.90
CA TYR A 53 1.33 10.94 -0.87
C TYR A 53 0.38 11.35 -2.01
N GLY A 54 0.35 10.59 -3.10
CA GLY A 54 -0.61 10.77 -4.19
C GLY A 54 -2.08 10.52 -3.81
N ILE A 55 -2.34 9.90 -2.66
CA ILE A 55 -3.69 9.68 -2.10
C ILE A 55 -4.28 10.99 -1.54
N LEU A 56 -3.43 11.90 -1.08
CA LEU A 56 -3.88 13.14 -0.49
C LEU A 56 -4.61 14.00 -1.54
N PRO A 57 -5.70 14.66 -1.14
CA PRO A 57 -6.40 15.55 -2.05
C PRO A 57 -5.45 16.67 -2.50
N GLY A 58 -5.49 16.98 -3.79
CA GLY A 58 -4.77 18.11 -4.34
C GLY A 58 -5.27 19.45 -3.76
N ALA A 59 -4.65 20.55 -4.19
CA ALA A 59 -5.13 21.89 -3.82
C ALA A 59 -6.60 22.03 -4.19
N GLN A 60 -7.43 22.31 -3.19
CA GLN A 60 -8.86 22.52 -3.38
C GLN A 60 -9.09 23.86 -4.07
N GLY A 61 -9.78 23.82 -5.20
CA GLY A 61 -10.21 25.02 -5.90
C GLY A 61 -11.43 25.70 -5.23
N PRO A 62 -11.90 26.84 -5.76
CA PRO A 62 -13.06 27.55 -5.22
C PRO A 62 -14.34 26.72 -5.11
N GLY A 63 -14.45 25.62 -5.85
CA GLY A 63 -15.59 24.69 -5.79
C GLY A 63 -15.53 23.65 -4.69
N ALA A 64 -14.50 23.69 -3.80
CA ALA A 64 -14.38 22.74 -2.70
C ALA A 64 -15.54 22.83 -1.69
N ASP A 65 -16.17 24.00 -1.59
CA ASP A 65 -17.29 24.28 -0.70
C ASP A 65 -18.67 24.03 -1.34
N ASP A 66 -18.72 23.45 -2.55
CA ASP A 66 -19.99 23.19 -3.23
C ASP A 66 -20.83 22.07 -2.57
N GLU A 67 -20.28 21.44 -1.54
CA GLU A 67 -20.93 20.47 -0.64
C GLU A 67 -21.35 21.11 0.71
N SER A 68 -21.19 22.43 0.86
CA SER A 68 -21.59 23.16 2.08
C SER A 68 -22.75 24.12 1.80
N ASP A 69 -23.31 24.68 2.86
CA ASP A 69 -24.35 25.74 2.74
C ASP A 69 -23.74 27.12 2.35
N CYS A 70 -22.41 27.22 2.34
CA CYS A 70 -21.71 28.49 2.09
C CYS A 70 -21.53 28.81 0.60
N TYR A 71 -21.61 27.80 -0.26
CA TYR A 71 -21.43 27.93 -1.69
C TYR A 71 -22.38 27.01 -2.45
N VAL A 72 -23.12 27.56 -3.40
CA VAL A 72 -24.01 26.81 -4.29
C VAL A 72 -23.55 26.96 -5.73
N ASN A 73 -23.23 25.82 -6.36
CA ASN A 73 -22.88 25.73 -7.75
C ASN A 73 -24.15 25.81 -8.63
N GLU A 74 -24.01 26.13 -9.92
CA GLU A 74 -25.11 26.08 -10.91
C GLU A 74 -25.80 24.70 -10.96
N LYS A 75 -25.10 23.65 -10.61
CA LYS A 75 -25.62 22.29 -10.45
C LYS A 75 -25.40 21.83 -9.02
N PRO A 76 -26.31 22.19 -8.10
CA PRO A 76 -26.18 21.79 -6.70
C PRO A 76 -26.19 20.27 -6.56
N LYS A 77 -25.40 19.77 -5.60
CA LYS A 77 -25.27 18.33 -5.35
C LYS A 77 -26.62 17.75 -4.93
N THR A 78 -26.94 16.58 -5.44
CA THR A 78 -28.22 15.91 -5.22
C THR A 78 -28.50 15.62 -3.75
N TRP A 79 -27.47 15.39 -2.91
CA TRP A 79 -27.63 15.13 -1.49
C TRP A 79 -28.21 16.31 -0.70
N ILE A 80 -27.95 17.56 -1.14
CA ILE A 80 -28.52 18.77 -0.52
C ILE A 80 -30.07 18.75 -0.60
N PHE A 81 -30.61 18.13 -1.63
CA PHE A 81 -32.04 18.01 -1.87
C PHE A 81 -32.63 16.64 -1.50
N HIS A 82 -31.86 15.80 -0.82
CA HIS A 82 -32.24 14.40 -0.52
C HIS A 82 -32.61 13.58 -1.77
N LEU A 83 -32.03 13.88 -2.92
CA LEU A 83 -32.27 13.21 -4.19
C LEU A 83 -31.18 12.16 -4.52
N GLU A 84 -30.38 11.78 -3.55
CA GLU A 84 -29.38 10.73 -3.76
C GLU A 84 -30.01 9.37 -3.98
N THR A 85 -29.54 8.71 -5.03
CA THR A 85 -29.81 7.28 -5.24
C THR A 85 -28.59 6.49 -4.80
N LEU A 86 -28.83 5.43 -4.02
CA LEU A 86 -27.74 4.51 -3.67
C LEU A 86 -27.27 3.80 -4.95
N PRO A 87 -25.98 3.91 -5.31
CA PRO A 87 -25.48 3.23 -6.49
C PRO A 87 -25.55 1.71 -6.27
N THR A 88 -25.99 0.98 -7.28
CA THR A 88 -26.03 -0.49 -7.27
C THR A 88 -24.64 -1.11 -7.49
N SER A 89 -23.68 -0.33 -8.00
CA SER A 89 -22.30 -0.76 -8.24
C SER A 89 -21.36 0.46 -8.18
N GLY A 90 -20.09 0.23 -7.88
CA GLY A 90 -19.09 1.29 -7.77
C GLY A 90 -19.26 2.12 -6.49
N GLY A 91 -19.21 3.43 -6.62
CA GLY A 91 -19.43 4.35 -5.49
C GLY A 91 -18.37 4.29 -4.39
N GLY A 92 -17.16 3.82 -4.70
CA GLY A 92 -16.08 3.64 -3.73
C GLY A 92 -16.01 2.24 -3.12
N TRP A 93 -16.76 1.25 -3.66
CA TRP A 93 -16.74 -0.15 -3.22
C TRP A 93 -16.27 -1.12 -4.32
N GLY A 94 -15.81 -0.64 -5.46
CA GLY A 94 -15.28 -1.48 -6.53
C GLY A 94 -13.86 -1.99 -6.22
N ASN A 95 -13.38 -2.97 -7.01
CA ASN A 95 -12.07 -3.57 -6.83
C ASN A 95 -10.93 -2.54 -6.80
N GLY A 96 -10.99 -1.50 -7.64
CA GLY A 96 -10.00 -0.43 -7.67
C GLY A 96 -9.98 0.43 -6.41
N ASP A 97 -11.11 0.56 -5.73
CA ASP A 97 -11.26 1.40 -4.55
C ASP A 97 -10.59 0.82 -3.28
N TRP A 98 -10.12 -0.43 -3.34
CA TRP A 98 -9.35 -1.09 -2.28
C TRP A 98 -7.85 -1.17 -2.60
N GLY A 99 -7.44 -0.64 -3.75
CA GLY A 99 -6.05 -0.72 -4.24
C GLY A 99 -5.04 -0.12 -3.27
N ASN A 100 -5.34 1.04 -2.68
CA ASN A 100 -4.44 1.70 -1.72
C ASN A 100 -4.27 0.88 -0.43
N ILE A 101 -5.35 0.32 0.11
CA ILE A 101 -5.30 -0.56 1.28
C ILE A 101 -4.49 -1.81 0.96
N ARG A 102 -4.71 -2.41 -0.21
CA ARG A 102 -3.90 -3.55 -0.67
C ARG A 102 -2.42 -3.19 -0.77
N SER A 103 -2.08 -2.03 -1.33
CA SER A 103 -0.70 -1.54 -1.43
C SER A 103 -0.06 -1.32 -0.07
N CYS A 104 -0.81 -0.82 0.92
CA CYS A 104 -0.34 -0.73 2.30
C CYS A 104 -0.02 -2.11 2.88
N ASN A 105 -0.93 -3.07 2.71
CA ASN A 105 -0.73 -4.44 3.23
C ASN A 105 0.38 -5.18 2.48
N TYR A 106 0.55 -4.91 1.18
CA TYR A 106 1.67 -5.40 0.38
C TYR A 106 3.02 -4.93 0.97
N PHE A 107 3.15 -3.65 1.32
CA PHE A 107 4.31 -3.13 2.03
C PHE A 107 4.49 -3.80 3.40
N MET A 108 3.41 -3.91 4.17
CA MET A 108 3.46 -4.48 5.53
C MET A 108 3.89 -5.95 5.54
N ALA A 109 3.66 -6.69 4.48
CA ALA A 109 4.14 -8.07 4.33
C ALA A 109 5.65 -8.16 4.07
N ARG A 110 6.26 -7.10 3.51
CA ARG A 110 7.63 -7.13 2.96
C ARG A 110 8.66 -6.32 3.72
N TYR A 111 8.30 -5.26 4.41
CA TYR A 111 9.27 -4.35 5.06
C TYR A 111 10.23 -5.05 6.01
N LYS A 112 9.80 -6.17 6.64
CA LYS A 112 10.61 -6.96 7.58
C LYS A 112 11.80 -7.67 6.93
N GLN A 113 11.82 -7.80 5.61
CA GLN A 113 12.92 -8.39 4.85
C GLN A 113 14.12 -7.44 4.78
N VAL A 114 13.85 -6.14 4.83
CA VAL A 114 14.87 -5.11 4.70
C VAL A 114 15.65 -4.98 6.00
N LYS A 115 16.98 -5.02 5.88
CA LYS A 115 17.91 -4.81 7.00
C LYS A 115 18.43 -3.38 6.95
N GLY A 116 18.46 -2.70 8.10
CA GLY A 116 18.96 -1.34 8.19
C GLY A 116 18.67 -0.71 9.54
N ASP A 117 18.75 0.60 9.58
CA ASP A 117 18.40 1.37 10.78
C ASP A 117 16.91 1.24 11.09
N GLU A 118 16.62 0.73 12.28
CA GLU A 118 15.25 0.45 12.72
C GLU A 118 14.39 1.72 12.79
N SER A 119 14.98 2.85 13.15
CA SER A 119 14.27 4.12 13.21
C SER A 119 13.82 4.58 11.82
N GLN A 120 14.66 4.40 10.80
CA GLN A 120 14.31 4.73 9.42
C GLN A 120 13.28 3.75 8.84
N ILE A 121 13.40 2.46 9.15
CA ILE A 121 12.40 1.45 8.78
C ILE A 121 11.05 1.82 9.40
N ASN A 122 11.01 2.05 10.71
CA ASN A 122 9.80 2.38 11.44
C ASN A 122 9.17 3.69 10.95
N ARG A 123 9.97 4.65 10.51
CA ARG A 123 9.48 5.87 9.87
C ARG A 123 8.71 5.59 8.58
N SER A 124 9.24 4.73 7.71
CA SER A 124 8.56 4.33 6.47
C SER A 124 7.29 3.54 6.76
N VAL A 125 7.33 2.62 7.72
CA VAL A 125 6.15 1.88 8.23
C VAL A 125 5.10 2.84 8.77
N ALA A 126 5.51 3.86 9.52
CA ALA A 126 4.61 4.87 10.09
C ALA A 126 3.86 5.68 9.03
N VAL A 127 4.54 6.04 7.94
CA VAL A 127 3.90 6.69 6.78
C VAL A 127 2.84 5.78 6.17
N VAL A 128 3.17 4.51 5.92
CA VAL A 128 2.23 3.56 5.31
C VAL A 128 1.04 3.27 6.22
N ARG A 129 1.27 3.10 7.53
CA ARG A 129 0.19 2.91 8.51
C ARG A 129 -0.72 4.13 8.61
N PHE A 130 -0.17 5.34 8.54
CA PHE A 130 -0.97 6.55 8.46
C PHE A 130 -1.90 6.54 7.25
N PHE A 131 -1.39 6.20 6.06
CA PHE A 131 -2.21 6.17 4.85
C PHE A 131 -3.22 5.03 4.84
N ARG A 132 -2.91 3.89 5.47
CA ARG A 132 -3.89 2.82 5.67
C ARG A 132 -5.03 3.29 6.58
N ALA A 133 -4.72 3.94 7.68
CA ALA A 133 -5.71 4.54 8.56
C ALA A 133 -6.56 5.60 7.82
N TRP A 134 -5.93 6.46 7.02
CA TRP A 134 -6.60 7.45 6.16
C TRP A 134 -7.65 6.80 5.26
N GLU A 135 -7.27 5.79 4.50
CA GLU A 135 -8.17 5.07 3.59
C GLU A 135 -9.35 4.42 4.35
N TYR A 136 -9.09 3.79 5.49
CA TYR A 136 -10.13 3.18 6.29
C TYR A 136 -11.09 4.20 6.92
N VAL A 137 -10.63 5.36 7.35
CA VAL A 137 -11.52 6.45 7.83
C VAL A 137 -12.50 6.84 6.73
N TYR A 138 -12.02 7.04 5.49
CA TYR A 138 -12.91 7.36 4.37
C TYR A 138 -13.89 6.23 4.04
N LYS A 139 -13.45 4.97 4.11
CA LYS A 139 -14.35 3.81 3.93
C LYS A 139 -15.43 3.77 5.00
N VAL A 140 -15.06 3.91 6.28
CA VAL A 140 -16.03 3.88 7.38
C VAL A 140 -16.97 5.09 7.34
N LYS A 141 -16.44 6.29 7.02
CA LYS A 141 -17.25 7.50 6.86
C LYS A 141 -18.35 7.31 5.81
N ARG A 142 -18.03 6.60 4.71
CA ARG A 142 -18.97 6.42 3.58
C ARG A 142 -19.91 5.23 3.76
N PHE A 143 -19.40 4.10 4.28
CA PHE A 143 -20.10 2.82 4.25
C PHE A 143 -20.48 2.27 5.64
N GLY A 144 -20.02 2.90 6.72
CA GLY A 144 -20.21 2.39 8.08
C GLY A 144 -19.32 1.18 8.35
N ASP A 145 -19.92 0.02 8.54
CA ASP A 145 -19.19 -1.23 8.74
C ASP A 145 -18.51 -1.68 7.45
N VAL A 146 -17.22 -2.01 7.53
CA VAL A 146 -16.38 -2.43 6.41
C VAL A 146 -15.44 -3.57 6.83
N PRO A 147 -15.02 -4.47 5.94
CA PRO A 147 -14.05 -5.49 6.30
C PRO A 147 -12.68 -4.87 6.54
N TRP A 148 -12.05 -5.22 7.67
CA TRP A 148 -10.65 -4.87 7.95
C TRP A 148 -9.72 -5.96 7.41
N TYR A 149 -8.73 -5.58 6.61
CA TYR A 149 -7.73 -6.47 6.06
C TYR A 149 -6.34 -6.07 6.56
N GLU A 150 -5.65 -6.98 7.25
CA GLU A 150 -4.30 -6.77 7.77
C GLU A 150 -3.22 -7.30 6.83
N THR A 151 -3.58 -8.26 6.00
CA THR A 151 -2.66 -8.98 5.12
C THR A 151 -2.90 -8.63 3.65
N GLU A 152 -1.90 -8.89 2.84
CA GLU A 152 -2.06 -8.86 1.38
C GLU A 152 -2.96 -10.04 0.97
N LEU A 153 -4.11 -9.71 0.36
CA LEU A 153 -5.03 -10.73 -0.14
C LEU A 153 -4.65 -11.16 -1.56
N GLN A 154 -4.66 -12.45 -1.79
CA GLN A 154 -4.55 -13.07 -3.11
C GLN A 154 -5.95 -13.37 -3.66
N MET A 155 -6.05 -13.71 -4.97
CA MET A 155 -7.35 -13.97 -5.61
C MET A 155 -8.11 -15.16 -5.01
N ASP A 156 -7.41 -16.08 -4.37
CA ASP A 156 -7.92 -17.28 -3.72
C ASP A 156 -8.06 -17.13 -2.20
N SER A 157 -7.77 -15.96 -1.64
CA SER A 157 -7.89 -15.73 -0.20
C SER A 157 -9.34 -15.81 0.26
N GLU A 158 -9.63 -16.69 1.22
CA GLU A 158 -10.96 -16.84 1.81
C GLU A 158 -11.47 -15.55 2.47
N GLU A 159 -10.56 -14.74 2.99
CA GLU A 159 -10.88 -13.45 3.61
C GLU A 159 -11.55 -12.45 2.66
N LEU A 160 -11.43 -12.63 1.33
CA LEU A 160 -12.14 -11.80 0.36
C LEU A 160 -13.67 -11.89 0.50
N TYR A 161 -14.15 -12.99 1.02
CA TYR A 161 -15.58 -13.29 1.16
C TYR A 161 -16.11 -13.10 2.59
N LYS A 162 -15.28 -12.59 3.50
CA LYS A 162 -15.72 -12.33 4.87
C LYS A 162 -16.77 -11.23 4.91
N GLY A 163 -17.62 -11.26 5.94
CA GLY A 163 -18.56 -10.20 6.24
C GLY A 163 -17.85 -8.89 6.61
N ARG A 164 -18.62 -7.82 6.77
CA ARG A 164 -18.13 -6.54 7.26
C ARG A 164 -17.84 -6.64 8.75
N ASP A 165 -16.69 -6.10 9.16
CA ASP A 165 -16.38 -5.88 10.56
C ASP A 165 -17.12 -4.63 11.05
N SER A 166 -17.50 -4.62 12.32
CA SER A 166 -18.16 -3.43 12.88
C SER A 166 -17.22 -2.24 12.84
N ARG A 167 -17.78 -1.04 12.60
CA ARG A 167 -17.00 0.20 12.61
C ARG A 167 -16.18 0.38 13.89
N LYS A 168 -16.66 -0.13 15.03
CA LYS A 168 -15.94 -0.10 16.30
C LYS A 168 -14.63 -0.88 16.21
N VAL A 169 -14.65 -2.08 15.64
CA VAL A 169 -13.45 -2.91 15.44
C VAL A 169 -12.50 -2.22 14.47
N VAL A 170 -13.01 -1.72 13.35
CA VAL A 170 -12.21 -1.03 12.35
C VAL A 170 -11.55 0.22 12.94
N PHE A 171 -12.27 1.02 13.74
CA PHE A 171 -11.69 2.19 14.40
C PHE A 171 -10.62 1.82 15.43
N THR A 172 -10.73 0.67 16.11
CA THR A 172 -9.65 0.19 16.98
C THR A 172 -8.35 0.05 16.21
N HIS A 173 -8.38 -0.61 15.06
CA HIS A 173 -7.20 -0.78 14.20
C HIS A 173 -6.71 0.53 13.57
N ILE A 174 -7.63 1.42 13.18
CA ILE A 174 -7.27 2.77 12.73
C ILE A 174 -6.48 3.51 13.80
N LEU A 175 -6.94 3.46 15.05
CA LEU A 175 -6.25 4.12 16.17
C LEU A 175 -4.88 3.50 16.44
N GLU A 176 -4.74 2.17 16.37
CA GLU A 176 -3.46 1.47 16.49
C GLU A 176 -2.47 1.90 15.39
N ASP A 177 -2.94 2.07 14.15
CA ASP A 177 -2.12 2.56 13.05
C ASP A 177 -1.69 4.02 13.27
N LEU A 178 -2.58 4.87 13.72
CA LEU A 178 -2.27 6.27 14.02
C LEU A 178 -1.36 6.42 15.24
N ASP A 179 -1.51 5.60 16.27
CA ASP A 179 -0.64 5.61 17.45
C ASP A 179 0.80 5.24 17.07
N PHE A 180 0.97 4.21 16.26
CA PHE A 180 2.27 3.86 15.71
C PHE A 180 2.86 5.01 14.88
N ALA A 181 2.04 5.66 14.04
CA ALA A 181 2.49 6.79 13.25
C ALA A 181 2.90 7.97 14.12
N ILE A 182 2.16 8.27 15.18
CA ILE A 182 2.50 9.34 16.15
C ILE A 182 3.80 9.03 16.88
N GLU A 183 4.07 7.77 17.19
CA GLU A 183 5.29 7.36 17.89
C GLU A 183 6.53 7.50 17.01
N HIS A 184 6.45 7.07 15.75
CA HIS A 184 7.62 6.89 14.89
C HIS A 184 7.84 7.97 13.83
N LEU A 185 6.85 8.84 13.58
CA LEU A 185 7.05 9.98 12.68
C LEU A 185 7.84 11.10 13.34
N PRO A 186 8.71 11.79 12.57
CA PRO A 186 9.49 12.90 13.06
C PRO A 186 8.61 14.11 13.41
N LYS A 187 9.17 15.07 14.14
CA LYS A 187 8.58 16.40 14.31
C LYS A 187 8.75 17.23 13.03
N PRO A 188 7.98 18.31 12.82
CA PRO A 188 8.06 19.12 11.61
C PRO A 188 9.45 19.70 11.33
N ASN A 189 10.22 20.04 12.36
CA ASN A 189 11.57 20.58 12.26
C ASN A 189 12.66 19.51 12.00
N GLU A 190 12.29 18.24 12.06
CA GLU A 190 13.17 17.08 11.85
C GLU A 190 12.97 16.43 10.49
N THR A 191 12.09 16.97 9.65
CA THR A 191 11.77 16.44 8.33
C THR A 191 11.65 17.54 7.28
N LYS A 192 11.68 17.16 6.00
CA LYS A 192 11.49 18.11 4.90
C LYS A 192 10.04 18.61 4.86
N THR A 193 9.87 19.86 4.46
CA THR A 193 8.53 20.44 4.23
C THR A 193 7.74 19.58 3.24
N GLY A 194 6.49 19.30 3.56
CA GLY A 194 5.61 18.45 2.77
C GLY A 194 5.62 16.97 3.17
N ASN A 195 6.59 16.52 3.95
CA ASN A 195 6.60 15.16 4.45
C ASN A 195 5.66 14.99 5.64
N MET A 196 5.13 13.77 5.79
CA MET A 196 4.32 13.39 6.94
C MET A 196 5.12 13.53 8.24
N HIS A 197 4.49 14.12 9.24
CA HIS A 197 5.09 14.33 10.54
C HIS A 197 4.11 14.03 11.68
N LYS A 198 4.64 13.85 12.86
CA LYS A 198 3.90 13.46 14.08
C LYS A 198 2.62 14.25 14.33
N TYR A 199 2.66 15.57 14.15
CA TYR A 199 1.50 16.42 14.46
C TYR A 199 0.39 16.33 13.40
N ALA A 200 0.73 15.97 12.14
CA ALA A 200 -0.28 15.69 11.13
C ALA A 200 -1.09 14.43 11.51
N SER A 201 -0.40 13.38 11.97
CA SER A 201 -1.05 12.15 12.45
C SER A 201 -1.88 12.40 13.73
N LEU A 202 -1.37 13.23 14.63
CA LEU A 202 -2.10 13.59 15.86
C LEU A 202 -3.38 14.37 15.53
N ALA A 203 -3.30 15.35 14.61
CA ALA A 203 -4.46 16.12 14.19
C ALA A 203 -5.51 15.25 13.47
N PHE A 204 -5.07 14.25 12.71
CA PHE A 204 -5.99 13.32 12.06
C PHE A 204 -6.64 12.33 13.04
N LYS A 205 -5.96 12.03 14.16
CA LYS A 205 -6.50 11.16 15.22
C LYS A 205 -7.56 11.88 16.08
N SER A 206 -7.49 13.21 16.24
CA SER A 206 -8.40 14.02 17.09
C SER A 206 -9.78 14.19 16.46
#